data_034095a86458ca158eb8bda4adafbc1a
#
_entry.id   034095a86458ca158eb8bda4adafbc1a
#
_cell.length_a   1.000
_cell.length_b   1.000
_cell.length_c   1.000
_cell.angle_alpha   90.00
_cell.angle_beta   90.00
_cell.angle_gamma   90.00
#
_symmetry.space_group_name_H-M   'P 1'
#
loop_
_entity.id
_entity.type
_entity.pdbx_description
1 polymer ?
#
loop_
_entity_poly.entity_id
_entity_poly.type
_entity_poly.pdbx_seq_one_letter_code
_entity_poly.pdbx_strand_id
1 'polypeptide(L)'
;MVEMNNCAICLLVFWLNIYIIASGKKGKIVIAGLFPMSENTTEGLIGRGVRPAVDFALEMVNKDRRLLKGFELSVITNDTKCDMAVATKFFFDLLDSNKTIVMVFGDACSSVSGPMAEITNCWDMITMSYADTDPTLSDRKKYNNFYRIVPSDNDFNLARIALLKHFNWTRVGTIFQSASKGPARYGHAHNHLVSLLEMADIAVVKVTGFVNEPEPAVTELKNEDVRIILGNFDSDMARKVFCHAYRIGMYGAKYQWIILGGYSVDWWMRYEEGVDLCTPTELNKTMNGYISTDILPLSSNEEVTDCGLTAAQFLANYTARSGGIYSKYHGYAFDGIWVIAHAVDTILKRMQVRRRKDVNGSIFRGDKMLSALNITNFVGVTGRVKFESGDRVGSILFEQFQDGEMRKIGEYHTLSDFLDLTSGAEIRWIGRGPPVDRKLVRRYIQGVPNSVYISISTLAGLGIMLACFFLGINIYFRKHRFIKMSSPNMNNLIIVGCILSYLSVFLLGTDGGFIPVNYHHFICTIRSWILDLGFTLAFGAMFSKTWRVHVIFTNIKMNKKIIKDYKLFLIVCVLLTLDVAVLVTWQIVDRLNIAYKNLTSFDDGEYEVIPVIEYCTSNHVEI
;
A
#
# COMPACT_ATOMS: atom_id res chain seq x y z
N MET A 1 14.15 92.17 9.09
CA MET A 1 12.96 91.30 9.14
C MET A 1 12.51 90.72 7.76
N VAL A 2 13.00 91.27 6.64
CA VAL A 2 12.59 90.80 5.27
C VAL A 2 13.49 89.62 4.83
N GLU A 3 14.74 89.47 5.25
CA GLU A 3 15.66 88.39 4.85
C GLU A 3 15.37 87.03 5.56
N MET A 4 14.80 87.07 6.77
CA MET A 4 14.43 85.81 7.50
C MET A 4 13.22 85.10 6.90
N ASN A 5 12.29 85.85 6.22
CA ASN A 5 11.12 85.23 5.61
C ASN A 5 11.44 84.45 4.31
N ASN A 6 12.47 84.88 3.56
CA ASN A 6 12.84 84.22 2.31
C ASN A 6 13.51 82.87 2.56
N CYS A 7 14.24 82.73 3.63
CA CYS A 7 14.88 81.44 3.99
C CYS A 7 13.86 80.39 4.48
N ALA A 8 12.84 80.84 5.22
CA ALA A 8 11.74 79.94 5.65
C ALA A 8 10.87 79.46 4.49
N ILE A 9 10.64 80.34 3.52
CA ILE A 9 9.90 79.99 2.26
C ILE A 9 10.73 79.04 1.39
N CYS A 10 12.04 79.23 1.25
CA CYS A 10 12.92 78.32 0.52
C CYS A 10 13.01 76.94 1.24
N LEU A 11 13.06 76.86 2.55
CA LEU A 11 13.02 75.63 3.31
C LEU A 11 11.66 74.94 3.19
N LEU A 12 10.56 75.67 3.22
CA LEU A 12 9.22 75.09 3.01
C LEU A 12 9.03 74.59 1.59
N VAL A 13 9.48 75.30 0.56
CA VAL A 13 9.46 74.85 -0.84
C VAL A 13 10.39 73.66 -1.04
N PHE A 14 11.56 73.63 -0.38
CA PHE A 14 12.46 72.47 -0.41
C PHE A 14 11.85 71.25 0.30
N TRP A 15 11.20 71.43 1.46
CA TRP A 15 10.45 70.39 2.15
C TRP A 15 9.21 69.96 1.38
N LEU A 16 8.45 70.82 0.76
CA LEU A 16 7.34 70.50 -0.12
C LEU A 16 7.81 69.77 -1.40
N ASN A 17 8.93 70.16 -1.98
CA ASN A 17 9.51 69.42 -3.11
C ASN A 17 10.04 68.07 -2.70
N ILE A 18 10.64 67.93 -1.51
CA ILE A 18 11.04 66.61 -0.96
C ILE A 18 9.78 65.77 -0.68
N TYR A 19 8.71 66.36 -0.15
CA TYR A 19 7.44 65.68 0.09
C TYR A 19 6.72 65.26 -1.20
N ILE A 20 6.75 66.10 -2.25
CA ILE A 20 6.21 65.78 -3.57
C ILE A 20 7.07 64.75 -4.30
N ILE A 21 8.40 64.72 -4.11
CA ILE A 21 9.31 63.72 -4.65
C ILE A 21 9.14 62.40 -3.89
N ALA A 22 8.86 62.43 -2.57
CA ALA A 22 8.55 61.24 -1.76
C ALA A 22 7.16 60.65 -2.04
N SER A 23 6.21 61.46 -2.60
CA SER A 23 4.87 61.05 -3.03
C SER A 23 4.79 60.64 -4.51
N GLY A 24 5.87 60.14 -5.08
CA GLY A 24 5.85 59.59 -6.44
C GLY A 24 4.85 58.44 -6.54
N LYS A 25 3.84 58.54 -7.42
CA LYS A 25 2.89 57.42 -7.67
C LYS A 25 3.65 56.15 -8.00
N LYS A 26 3.51 55.13 -7.13
CA LYS A 26 4.09 53.78 -7.37
C LYS A 26 3.66 53.23 -8.74
N GLY A 27 4.54 52.57 -9.42
CA GLY A 27 4.22 51.85 -10.67
C GLY A 27 3.27 50.68 -10.35
N LYS A 28 2.17 50.54 -11.10
CA LYS A 28 1.26 49.38 -10.88
C LYS A 28 1.67 48.20 -11.74
N ILE A 29 1.82 47.03 -11.11
CA ILE A 29 2.06 45.74 -11.74
C ILE A 29 0.80 44.91 -11.51
N VAL A 30 0.24 44.35 -12.59
CA VAL A 30 -1.08 43.70 -12.55
C VAL A 30 -0.94 42.20 -12.76
N ILE A 31 -1.64 41.44 -11.95
CA ILE A 31 -1.88 40.01 -12.11
C ILE A 31 -3.30 39.82 -12.64
N ALA A 32 -3.49 38.98 -13.65
CA ALA A 32 -4.80 38.54 -14.09
C ALA A 32 -5.27 37.39 -13.19
N GLY A 33 -6.26 37.64 -12.33
CA GLY A 33 -6.76 36.66 -11.36
C GLY A 33 -8.00 35.92 -11.88
N LEU A 34 -7.90 34.63 -12.01
CA LEU A 34 -8.98 33.75 -12.43
C LEU A 34 -9.48 32.99 -11.20
N PHE A 35 -10.72 33.23 -10.80
CA PHE A 35 -11.32 32.62 -9.62
C PHE A 35 -12.73 32.16 -9.93
N PRO A 36 -13.09 30.87 -9.74
CA PRO A 36 -14.48 30.46 -9.77
C PRO A 36 -15.17 30.98 -8.50
N MET A 37 -16.19 31.83 -8.64
CA MET A 37 -16.85 32.47 -7.49
C MET A 37 -18.37 32.28 -7.45
N SER A 38 -18.93 31.48 -8.34
CA SER A 38 -20.36 31.20 -8.44
C SER A 38 -20.94 30.62 -7.13
N GLU A 39 -22.13 31.10 -6.73
CA GLU A 39 -22.64 30.83 -5.38
C GLU A 39 -23.03 29.37 -5.11
N ASN A 40 -23.52 28.66 -6.10
CA ASN A 40 -24.14 27.35 -5.95
C ASN A 40 -23.27 26.16 -6.44
N THR A 41 -21.96 26.37 -6.55
CA THR A 41 -21.03 25.33 -6.99
C THR A 41 -19.93 25.07 -5.96
N THR A 42 -19.42 23.83 -5.90
CA THR A 42 -18.30 23.43 -5.03
C THR A 42 -17.04 24.20 -5.37
N GLU A 43 -16.80 24.41 -6.66
CA GLU A 43 -15.67 25.17 -7.20
C GLU A 43 -15.78 26.65 -6.83
N GLY A 44 -16.99 27.22 -6.83
CA GLY A 44 -17.24 28.57 -6.40
C GLY A 44 -16.93 28.83 -4.92
N LEU A 45 -17.07 27.83 -4.07
CA LEU A 45 -16.61 27.91 -2.67
C LEU A 45 -15.09 28.05 -2.60
N ILE A 46 -14.34 27.37 -3.49
CA ILE A 46 -12.88 27.48 -3.53
C ILE A 46 -12.47 28.93 -3.83
N GLY A 47 -12.97 29.50 -4.91
CA GLY A 47 -12.62 30.87 -5.32
C GLY A 47 -13.01 31.93 -4.29
N ARG A 48 -14.22 31.85 -3.74
CA ARG A 48 -14.70 32.79 -2.69
C ARG A 48 -13.87 32.67 -1.41
N GLY A 49 -13.48 31.44 -1.03
CA GLY A 49 -12.68 31.20 0.17
C GLY A 49 -11.20 31.60 0.02
N VAL A 50 -10.61 31.56 -1.18
CA VAL A 50 -9.22 32.01 -1.37
C VAL A 50 -9.08 33.51 -1.52
N ARG A 51 -10.12 34.20 -1.98
CA ARG A 51 -10.07 35.65 -2.26
C ARG A 51 -9.62 36.50 -1.07
N PRO A 52 -10.14 36.32 0.17
CA PRO A 52 -9.68 37.07 1.34
C PRO A 52 -8.19 36.86 1.64
N ALA A 53 -7.65 35.67 1.38
CA ALA A 53 -6.22 35.38 1.56
C ALA A 53 -5.36 36.10 0.51
N VAL A 54 -5.81 36.17 -0.75
CA VAL A 54 -5.15 36.92 -1.83
C VAL A 54 -5.09 38.41 -1.49
N ASP A 55 -6.22 39.02 -1.06
CA ASP A 55 -6.28 40.43 -0.69
C ASP A 55 -5.38 40.72 0.52
N PHE A 56 -5.33 39.79 1.49
CA PHE A 56 -4.43 39.91 2.64
C PHE A 56 -2.96 39.84 2.22
N ALA A 57 -2.60 38.92 1.33
CA ALA A 57 -1.24 38.79 0.81
C ALA A 57 -0.79 40.07 0.07
N LEU A 58 -1.67 40.64 -0.78
CA LEU A 58 -1.41 41.88 -1.50
C LEU A 58 -1.19 43.05 -0.53
N GLU A 59 -2.01 43.16 0.51
CA GLU A 59 -1.83 44.17 1.54
C GLU A 59 -0.46 44.06 2.21
N MET A 60 -0.04 42.87 2.58
CA MET A 60 1.26 42.63 3.24
C MET A 60 2.44 42.89 2.29
N VAL A 61 2.41 42.33 1.08
CA VAL A 61 3.46 42.54 0.07
C VAL A 61 3.66 44.01 -0.23
N ASN A 62 2.57 44.77 -0.41
CA ASN A 62 2.63 46.20 -0.74
C ASN A 62 3.08 47.10 0.46
N LYS A 63 2.97 46.58 1.71
CA LYS A 63 3.51 47.23 2.91
C LYS A 63 4.99 46.86 3.17
N ASP A 64 5.47 45.78 2.62
CA ASP A 64 6.86 45.34 2.80
C ASP A 64 7.83 46.23 2.02
N ARG A 65 8.66 46.99 2.74
CA ARG A 65 9.65 47.88 2.17
C ARG A 65 10.84 47.18 1.52
N ARG A 66 11.00 45.89 1.76
CA ARG A 66 12.10 45.07 1.20
C ARG A 66 11.83 44.63 -0.23
N LEU A 67 10.55 44.46 -0.59
CA LEU A 67 10.06 43.98 -1.89
C LEU A 67 9.52 45.14 -2.75
N LEU A 68 9.59 44.94 -4.06
CA LEU A 68 8.92 45.75 -5.08
C LEU A 68 9.14 47.27 -4.93
N LYS A 69 10.36 47.73 -4.60
CA LYS A 69 10.68 49.15 -4.35
C LYS A 69 10.21 50.04 -5.50
N GLY A 70 9.28 50.96 -5.21
CA GLY A 70 8.70 51.90 -6.18
C GLY A 70 7.54 51.33 -7.01
N PHE A 71 7.13 50.08 -6.73
CA PHE A 71 6.01 49.42 -7.40
C PHE A 71 4.94 48.92 -6.42
N GLU A 72 3.74 48.71 -6.94
CA GLU A 72 2.61 48.16 -6.22
C GLU A 72 2.04 46.98 -7.01
N LEU A 73 1.89 45.82 -6.37
CA LEU A 73 1.27 44.64 -6.94
C LEU A 73 -0.24 44.70 -6.77
N SER A 74 -0.99 44.41 -7.81
CA SER A 74 -2.46 44.39 -7.80
C SER A 74 -2.99 43.22 -8.60
N VAL A 75 -4.13 42.66 -8.19
CA VAL A 75 -4.82 41.58 -8.90
C VAL A 75 -6.12 42.12 -9.45
N ILE A 76 -6.37 41.94 -10.74
CA ILE A 76 -7.67 42.16 -11.36
C ILE A 76 -8.33 40.81 -11.52
N THR A 77 -9.53 40.65 -10.98
CA THR A 77 -10.20 39.36 -10.89
C THR A 77 -11.48 39.30 -11.69
N ASN A 78 -11.80 38.11 -12.16
CA ASN A 78 -13.11 37.78 -12.71
C ASN A 78 -13.59 36.43 -12.19
N ASP A 79 -14.91 36.24 -12.11
CA ASP A 79 -15.53 34.93 -11.85
C ASP A 79 -15.49 34.11 -13.14
N THR A 80 -14.71 33.07 -13.14
CA THR A 80 -14.55 32.17 -14.30
C THR A 80 -15.68 31.16 -14.43
N LYS A 81 -16.44 30.91 -13.38
CA LYS A 81 -17.50 29.88 -13.32
C LYS A 81 -17.02 28.48 -13.73
N CYS A 82 -15.70 28.19 -13.64
CA CYS A 82 -15.06 27.04 -14.25
C CYS A 82 -15.31 26.87 -15.76
N ASP A 83 -15.59 27.99 -16.44
CA ASP A 83 -15.88 28.06 -17.89
C ASP A 83 -14.69 28.69 -18.63
N MET A 84 -14.13 27.91 -19.54
CA MET A 84 -12.98 28.30 -20.36
C MET A 84 -13.28 29.52 -21.22
N ALA A 85 -14.49 29.66 -21.79
CA ALA A 85 -14.85 30.79 -22.65
C ALA A 85 -14.89 32.10 -21.85
N VAL A 86 -15.41 32.03 -20.61
CA VAL A 86 -15.44 33.18 -19.69
C VAL A 86 -14.02 33.61 -19.29
N ALA A 87 -13.17 32.67 -18.95
CA ALA A 87 -11.78 32.93 -18.58
C ALA A 87 -10.98 33.52 -19.75
N THR A 88 -11.13 32.95 -20.94
CA THR A 88 -10.47 33.42 -22.17
C THR A 88 -10.90 34.83 -22.54
N LYS A 89 -12.19 35.10 -22.53
CA LYS A 89 -12.72 36.45 -22.78
C LYS A 89 -12.11 37.49 -21.83
N PHE A 90 -12.12 37.19 -20.53
CA PHE A 90 -11.55 38.09 -19.53
C PHE A 90 -10.05 38.34 -19.75
N PHE A 91 -9.29 37.31 -20.11
CA PHE A 91 -7.87 37.45 -20.42
C PHE A 91 -7.62 38.36 -21.62
N PHE A 92 -8.38 38.23 -22.71
CA PHE A 92 -8.26 39.10 -23.88
C PHE A 92 -8.69 40.53 -23.60
N ASP A 93 -9.78 40.73 -22.84
CA ASP A 93 -10.21 42.06 -22.40
C ASP A 93 -9.12 42.78 -21.57
N LEU A 94 -8.37 42.00 -20.76
CA LEU A 94 -7.25 42.56 -20.02
C LEU A 94 -6.03 42.86 -20.91
N LEU A 95 -5.72 42.02 -21.91
CA LEU A 95 -4.62 42.29 -22.86
C LEU A 95 -4.84 43.57 -23.67
N ASP A 96 -6.09 43.84 -24.05
CA ASP A 96 -6.45 45.07 -24.76
C ASP A 96 -6.41 46.33 -23.85
N SER A 97 -6.38 46.12 -22.53
CA SER A 97 -6.22 47.22 -21.58
C SER A 97 -4.75 47.67 -21.53
N ASN A 98 -4.51 48.99 -21.44
CA ASN A 98 -3.17 49.58 -21.30
C ASN A 98 -2.49 49.25 -19.94
N LYS A 99 -2.64 48.02 -19.39
CA LYS A 99 -2.10 47.60 -18.11
C LYS A 99 -0.93 46.64 -18.31
N THR A 100 0.08 46.75 -17.46
CA THR A 100 1.22 45.83 -17.45
C THR A 100 0.85 44.54 -16.73
N ILE A 101 0.37 43.54 -17.47
CA ILE A 101 0.04 42.22 -16.94
C ILE A 101 1.31 41.38 -16.89
N VAL A 102 1.65 40.82 -15.71
CA VAL A 102 2.87 40.03 -15.48
C VAL A 102 2.62 38.54 -15.62
N MET A 103 1.47 38.04 -15.15
CA MET A 103 1.09 36.63 -15.24
C MET A 103 -0.41 36.43 -14.98
N VAL A 104 -0.86 35.20 -15.25
CA VAL A 104 -2.20 34.73 -14.88
C VAL A 104 -2.08 33.95 -13.56
N PHE A 105 -2.94 34.23 -12.59
CA PHE A 105 -3.04 33.56 -11.32
C PHE A 105 -4.42 32.91 -11.16
N GLY A 106 -4.43 31.59 -11.12
CA GLY A 106 -5.64 30.74 -11.17
C GLY A 106 -5.58 29.84 -12.43
N ASP A 107 -6.55 29.02 -12.70
CA ASP A 107 -7.83 28.80 -12.04
C ASP A 107 -7.71 27.68 -10.99
N ALA A 108 -8.83 27.35 -10.33
CA ALA A 108 -8.96 26.17 -9.48
C ALA A 108 -9.46 24.93 -10.26
N CYS A 109 -9.85 25.13 -11.52
CA CYS A 109 -10.45 24.11 -12.36
C CYS A 109 -9.51 23.72 -13.49
N SER A 110 -9.13 22.45 -13.59
CA SER A 110 -8.23 21.95 -14.63
C SER A 110 -8.77 22.12 -16.04
N SER A 111 -10.10 22.11 -16.19
CA SER A 111 -10.79 22.42 -17.45
C SER A 111 -10.52 23.85 -17.96
N VAL A 112 -10.12 24.76 -17.09
CA VAL A 112 -9.75 26.16 -17.40
C VAL A 112 -8.23 26.31 -17.41
N SER A 113 -7.52 25.79 -16.40
CA SER A 113 -6.07 25.98 -16.21
C SER A 113 -5.24 25.46 -17.37
N GLY A 114 -5.54 24.26 -17.89
CA GLY A 114 -4.81 23.65 -19.00
C GLY A 114 -4.89 24.48 -20.27
N PRO A 115 -6.08 24.70 -20.84
CA PRO A 115 -6.26 25.55 -22.02
C PRO A 115 -5.78 26.99 -21.81
N MET A 116 -5.93 27.57 -20.62
CA MET A 116 -5.37 28.91 -20.33
C MET A 116 -3.84 28.94 -20.40
N ALA A 117 -3.16 27.86 -19.91
CA ALA A 117 -1.72 27.75 -20.05
C ALA A 117 -1.29 27.66 -21.53
N GLU A 118 -2.03 26.92 -22.37
CA GLU A 118 -1.77 26.85 -23.81
C GLU A 118 -1.96 28.25 -24.48
N ILE A 119 -3.03 28.95 -24.14
CA ILE A 119 -3.29 30.30 -24.66
C ILE A 119 -2.20 31.27 -24.21
N THR A 120 -1.91 31.36 -22.92
CA THR A 120 -0.94 32.32 -22.37
C THR A 120 0.48 32.07 -22.87
N ASN A 121 0.80 30.83 -23.27
CA ASN A 121 2.08 30.51 -23.91
C ASN A 121 2.33 31.28 -25.20
N CYS A 122 1.27 31.63 -25.95
CA CYS A 122 1.39 32.46 -27.15
C CYS A 122 1.97 33.86 -26.86
N TRP A 123 1.93 34.31 -25.62
CA TRP A 123 2.48 35.60 -25.15
C TRP A 123 3.69 35.42 -24.23
N ASP A 124 4.29 34.21 -24.16
CA ASP A 124 5.35 33.88 -23.22
C ASP A 124 4.99 34.22 -21.77
N MET A 125 3.71 34.09 -21.41
CA MET A 125 3.19 34.45 -20.10
C MET A 125 2.97 33.22 -19.26
N ILE A 126 3.34 33.30 -17.98
CA ILE A 126 3.16 32.20 -17.02
C ILE A 126 1.72 32.18 -16.53
N THR A 127 1.19 30.96 -16.41
CA THR A 127 -0.06 30.64 -15.68
C THR A 127 0.31 29.89 -14.41
N MET A 128 -0.19 30.37 -13.26
CA MET A 128 0.09 29.76 -11.96
C MET A 128 -1.22 29.44 -11.24
N SER A 129 -1.49 28.16 -11.00
CA SER A 129 -2.67 27.72 -10.25
C SER A 129 -2.40 27.62 -8.75
N TYR A 130 -3.42 27.97 -7.96
CA TYR A 130 -3.40 27.85 -6.50
C TYR A 130 -4.15 26.63 -5.97
N ALA A 131 -4.82 25.85 -6.83
CA ALA A 131 -5.67 24.74 -6.38
C ALA A 131 -5.68 23.52 -7.32
N ASP A 132 -5.11 23.63 -8.52
CA ASP A 132 -5.20 22.59 -9.54
C ASP A 132 -4.14 21.50 -9.32
N THR A 133 -4.60 20.30 -8.98
CA THR A 133 -3.73 19.14 -8.69
C THR A 133 -3.66 18.13 -9.84
N ASP A 134 -4.32 18.38 -10.99
CA ASP A 134 -4.37 17.45 -12.13
C ASP A 134 -2.95 17.10 -12.62
N PRO A 135 -2.58 15.81 -12.64
CA PRO A 135 -1.24 15.37 -13.03
C PRO A 135 -0.91 15.62 -14.51
N THR A 136 -1.92 15.80 -15.37
CA THR A 136 -1.69 16.08 -16.80
C THR A 136 -0.97 17.40 -17.03
N LEU A 137 -1.13 18.37 -16.11
CA LEU A 137 -0.49 19.68 -16.16
C LEU A 137 1.03 19.63 -15.82
N SER A 138 1.55 18.51 -15.38
CA SER A 138 2.99 18.27 -15.21
C SER A 138 3.72 17.93 -16.53
N ASP A 139 3.01 17.76 -17.64
CA ASP A 139 3.63 17.55 -18.95
C ASP A 139 4.29 18.84 -19.45
N ARG A 140 5.60 18.96 -19.24
CA ARG A 140 6.39 20.15 -19.61
C ARG A 140 6.61 20.33 -21.11
N LYS A 141 6.35 19.31 -21.92
CA LYS A 141 6.36 19.46 -23.38
C LYS A 141 5.15 20.25 -23.85
N LYS A 142 4.01 20.06 -23.18
CA LYS A 142 2.74 20.73 -23.48
C LYS A 142 2.55 22.03 -22.68
N TYR A 143 2.90 22.02 -21.40
CA TYR A 143 2.64 23.10 -20.45
C TYR A 143 3.94 23.64 -19.84
N ASN A 144 4.87 24.12 -20.67
CA ASN A 144 6.16 24.65 -20.23
C ASN A 144 6.07 25.92 -19.39
N ASN A 145 4.99 26.68 -19.53
CA ASN A 145 4.69 27.94 -18.85
C ASN A 145 3.71 27.77 -17.66
N PHE A 146 3.33 26.55 -17.32
CA PHE A 146 2.41 26.29 -16.20
C PHE A 146 3.18 26.04 -14.91
N TYR A 147 2.73 26.70 -13.84
CA TYR A 147 3.19 26.51 -12.46
C TYR A 147 2.01 26.24 -11.54
N ARG A 148 2.22 25.53 -10.46
CA ARG A 148 1.21 25.37 -9.41
C ARG A 148 1.84 25.43 -8.02
N ILE A 149 1.11 26.07 -7.10
CA ILE A 149 1.53 26.21 -5.69
C ILE A 149 1.12 25.01 -4.86
N VAL A 150 0.18 24.19 -5.33
CA VAL A 150 -0.27 22.94 -4.68
C VAL A 150 0.53 21.74 -5.20
N PRO A 151 0.73 20.70 -4.40
CA PRO A 151 1.26 19.42 -4.88
C PRO A 151 0.39 18.80 -5.98
N SER A 152 0.99 17.99 -6.83
CA SER A 152 0.29 17.20 -7.84
C SER A 152 -0.40 15.99 -7.21
N ASP A 153 -1.46 15.47 -7.83
CA ASP A 153 -2.04 14.18 -7.47
C ASP A 153 -1.00 13.03 -7.58
N ASN A 154 0.05 13.20 -8.38
CA ASN A 154 1.16 12.26 -8.45
C ASN A 154 1.98 12.20 -7.15
N ASP A 155 2.11 13.31 -6.42
CA ASP A 155 2.85 13.36 -5.16
C ASP A 155 2.11 12.61 -4.05
N PHE A 156 0.78 12.54 -4.11
CA PHE A 156 -0.03 11.74 -3.19
C PHE A 156 0.26 10.24 -3.32
N ASN A 157 0.66 9.78 -4.50
CA ASN A 157 1.01 8.39 -4.72
C ASN A 157 2.31 8.01 -4.00
N LEU A 158 3.30 8.91 -3.92
CA LEU A 158 4.53 8.69 -3.15
C LEU A 158 4.22 8.50 -1.66
N ALA A 159 3.34 9.36 -1.13
CA ALA A 159 2.87 9.25 0.25
C ALA A 159 2.19 7.89 0.52
N ARG A 160 1.31 7.44 -0.40
CA ARG A 160 0.64 6.14 -0.28
C ARG A 160 1.63 4.97 -0.30
N ILE A 161 2.64 5.01 -1.18
CA ILE A 161 3.71 4.00 -1.20
C ILE A 161 4.47 3.97 0.13
N ALA A 162 4.81 5.14 0.69
CA ALA A 162 5.47 5.22 2.00
C ALA A 162 4.62 4.59 3.11
N LEU A 163 3.29 4.82 3.10
CA LEU A 163 2.37 4.22 4.06
C LEU A 163 2.28 2.69 3.90
N LEU A 164 2.21 2.19 2.66
CA LEU A 164 2.18 0.74 2.38
C LEU A 164 3.47 0.06 2.88
N LYS A 165 4.62 0.67 2.64
CA LYS A 165 5.91 0.17 3.13
C LYS A 165 6.00 0.18 4.66
N HIS A 166 5.49 1.23 5.31
CA HIS A 166 5.47 1.34 6.77
C HIS A 166 4.71 0.18 7.44
N PHE A 167 3.56 -0.23 6.88
CA PHE A 167 2.75 -1.34 7.39
C PHE A 167 3.12 -2.71 6.79
N ASN A 168 4.17 -2.80 5.97
CA ASN A 168 4.57 -4.02 5.25
C ASN A 168 3.43 -4.63 4.40
N TRP A 169 2.59 -3.79 3.81
CA TRP A 169 1.57 -4.22 2.87
C TRP A 169 2.19 -4.40 1.48
N THR A 170 2.28 -5.65 1.06
CA THR A 170 2.94 -6.06 -0.19
C THR A 170 1.98 -6.51 -1.28
N ARG A 171 0.67 -6.55 -0.96
CA ARG A 171 -0.39 -7.01 -1.86
C ARG A 171 -1.59 -6.06 -1.77
N VAL A 172 -1.92 -5.41 -2.88
CA VAL A 172 -2.97 -4.40 -2.96
C VAL A 172 -3.89 -4.63 -4.15
N GLY A 173 -5.06 -4.02 -4.12
CA GLY A 173 -5.89 -3.83 -5.31
C GLY A 173 -6.18 -2.36 -5.52
N THR A 174 -6.49 -2.00 -6.75
CA THR A 174 -6.72 -0.60 -7.11
C THR A 174 -8.05 -0.42 -7.82
N ILE A 175 -8.72 0.71 -7.54
CA ILE A 175 -9.99 1.07 -8.16
C ILE A 175 -9.98 2.55 -8.53
N PHE A 176 -10.40 2.89 -9.75
CA PHE A 176 -10.43 4.27 -10.19
C PHE A 176 -11.65 4.60 -11.05
N GLN A 177 -12.04 5.86 -10.99
CA GLN A 177 -13.08 6.42 -11.84
C GLN A 177 -12.47 6.83 -13.19
N SER A 178 -13.00 6.29 -14.28
CA SER A 178 -12.68 6.69 -15.65
C SER A 178 -13.59 7.85 -16.08
N ALA A 179 -13.05 8.77 -16.86
CA ALA A 179 -13.83 9.86 -17.41
C ALA A 179 -14.74 9.37 -18.54
N SER A 180 -16.03 9.67 -18.47
CA SER A 180 -16.96 9.56 -19.61
C SER A 180 -16.90 10.79 -20.50
N LYS A 181 -16.68 11.97 -19.90
CA LYS A 181 -16.48 13.28 -20.55
C LYS A 181 -15.59 14.14 -19.63
N GLY A 182 -14.61 14.84 -20.19
CA GLY A 182 -13.72 15.72 -19.44
C GLY A 182 -12.35 15.13 -19.12
N PRO A 183 -11.56 15.77 -18.26
CA PRO A 183 -10.18 15.33 -17.97
C PRO A 183 -10.15 13.98 -17.25
N ALA A 184 -9.27 13.12 -17.70
CA ALA A 184 -9.07 11.77 -17.14
C ALA A 184 -8.17 11.79 -15.88
N ARG A 185 -8.31 12.80 -15.01
CA ARG A 185 -7.47 13.07 -13.83
C ARG A 185 -7.21 11.82 -12.99
N TYR A 186 -8.27 11.12 -12.60
CA TYR A 186 -8.15 9.93 -11.76
C TYR A 186 -7.47 8.76 -12.47
N GLY A 187 -7.69 8.61 -13.79
CA GLY A 187 -7.00 7.60 -14.61
C GLY A 187 -5.50 7.87 -14.73
N HIS A 188 -5.10 9.12 -14.94
CA HIS A 188 -3.67 9.49 -15.00
C HIS A 188 -2.97 9.30 -13.66
N ALA A 189 -3.56 9.77 -12.56
CA ALA A 189 -3.04 9.56 -11.21
C ALA A 189 -2.95 8.06 -10.88
N HIS A 190 -3.94 7.26 -11.33
CA HIS A 190 -3.96 5.82 -11.13
C HIS A 190 -2.83 5.12 -11.90
N ASN A 191 -2.62 5.43 -13.17
CA ASN A 191 -1.55 4.82 -13.97
C ASN A 191 -0.17 5.09 -13.35
N HIS A 192 0.04 6.32 -12.87
CA HIS A 192 1.26 6.67 -12.14
C HIS A 192 1.40 5.87 -10.83
N LEU A 193 0.29 5.68 -10.08
CA LEU A 193 0.28 4.85 -8.87
C LEU A 193 0.69 3.41 -9.16
N VAL A 194 0.12 2.78 -10.20
CA VAL A 194 0.45 1.40 -10.58
C VAL A 194 1.94 1.27 -10.92
N SER A 195 2.48 2.21 -11.68
CA SER A 195 3.92 2.23 -12.00
C SER A 195 4.80 2.33 -10.74
N LEU A 196 4.41 3.15 -9.76
CA LEU A 196 5.15 3.27 -8.49
C LEU A 196 5.02 2.01 -7.62
N LEU A 197 3.86 1.33 -7.64
CA LEU A 197 3.65 0.06 -6.93
C LEU A 197 4.57 -1.03 -7.49
N GLU A 198 4.68 -1.13 -8.82
CA GLU A 198 5.60 -2.05 -9.49
C GLU A 198 7.07 -1.77 -9.13
N MET A 199 7.48 -0.49 -9.16
CA MET A 199 8.85 -0.10 -8.75
C MET A 199 9.14 -0.36 -7.27
N ALA A 200 8.11 -0.36 -6.43
CA ALA A 200 8.23 -0.62 -4.99
C ALA A 200 8.12 -2.11 -4.62
N ASP A 201 8.01 -3.02 -5.61
CA ASP A 201 7.81 -4.47 -5.43
C ASP A 201 6.53 -4.80 -4.62
N ILE A 202 5.47 -4.01 -4.84
CA ILE A 202 4.15 -4.22 -4.25
C ILE A 202 3.22 -4.83 -5.31
N ALA A 203 2.75 -6.05 -5.06
CA ALA A 203 1.92 -6.79 -6.01
C ALA A 203 0.52 -6.17 -6.13
N VAL A 204 0.17 -5.73 -7.33
CA VAL A 204 -1.19 -5.30 -7.65
C VAL A 204 -1.99 -6.51 -8.13
N VAL A 205 -2.84 -7.04 -7.26
CA VAL A 205 -3.62 -8.26 -7.52
C VAL A 205 -4.69 -8.03 -8.56
N LYS A 206 -5.38 -6.89 -8.46
CA LYS A 206 -6.45 -6.52 -9.35
C LYS A 206 -6.47 -5.01 -9.57
N VAL A 207 -6.61 -4.62 -10.83
CA VAL A 207 -6.87 -3.26 -11.27
C VAL A 207 -8.29 -3.21 -11.80
N THR A 208 -9.12 -2.32 -11.26
CA THR A 208 -10.50 -2.14 -11.73
C THR A 208 -10.79 -0.67 -12.00
N GLY A 209 -11.52 -0.41 -13.08
CA GLY A 209 -11.98 0.93 -13.44
C GLY A 209 -13.49 0.93 -13.66
N PHE A 210 -14.13 2.05 -13.38
CA PHE A 210 -15.56 2.24 -13.62
C PHE A 210 -15.82 3.68 -14.11
N VAL A 211 -16.98 3.92 -14.72
CA VAL A 211 -17.37 5.25 -15.17
C VAL A 211 -18.43 5.84 -14.22
N ASN A 212 -19.60 5.22 -14.14
CA ASN A 212 -20.73 5.70 -13.32
C ASN A 212 -21.22 4.67 -12.31
N GLU A 213 -20.89 3.38 -12.53
CA GLU A 213 -21.37 2.26 -11.73
C GLU A 213 -20.16 1.47 -11.19
N PRO A 214 -19.81 1.69 -9.92
CA PRO A 214 -18.66 1.03 -9.30
C PRO A 214 -18.92 -0.41 -8.82
N GLU A 215 -20.17 -0.87 -8.79
CA GLU A 215 -20.59 -2.14 -8.19
C GLU A 215 -19.81 -3.35 -8.76
N PRO A 216 -19.67 -3.52 -10.09
CA PRO A 216 -18.91 -4.64 -10.64
C PRO A 216 -17.43 -4.58 -10.22
N ALA A 217 -16.83 -3.38 -10.25
CA ALA A 217 -15.43 -3.17 -9.92
C ALA A 217 -15.12 -3.51 -8.44
N VAL A 218 -15.98 -3.10 -7.52
CA VAL A 218 -15.82 -3.43 -6.08
C VAL A 218 -16.03 -4.94 -5.85
N THR A 219 -16.98 -5.55 -6.55
CA THR A 219 -17.25 -6.99 -6.46
C THR A 219 -16.05 -7.82 -6.94
N GLU A 220 -15.40 -7.41 -8.03
CA GLU A 220 -14.19 -8.06 -8.51
C GLU A 220 -13.05 -8.01 -7.48
N LEU A 221 -12.83 -6.86 -6.82
CA LEU A 221 -11.82 -6.75 -5.76
C LEU A 221 -12.10 -7.72 -4.61
N LYS A 222 -13.36 -7.89 -4.23
CA LYS A 222 -13.75 -8.85 -3.19
C LYS A 222 -13.47 -10.29 -3.60
N ASN A 223 -13.80 -10.66 -4.84
CA ASN A 223 -13.62 -12.02 -5.35
C ASN A 223 -12.14 -12.43 -5.37
N GLU A 224 -11.24 -11.48 -5.60
CA GLU A 224 -9.77 -11.68 -5.56
C GLU A 224 -9.18 -11.58 -4.14
N ASP A 225 -10.01 -11.56 -3.08
CA ASP A 225 -9.61 -11.36 -1.67
C ASP A 225 -8.65 -10.17 -1.50
N VAL A 226 -8.94 -9.06 -2.16
CA VAL A 226 -8.19 -7.81 -1.96
C VAL A 226 -8.60 -7.19 -0.62
N ARG A 227 -7.63 -6.93 0.24
CA ARG A 227 -7.86 -6.40 1.59
C ARG A 227 -7.38 -4.97 1.76
N ILE A 228 -6.32 -4.59 1.04
CA ILE A 228 -5.78 -3.22 1.00
C ILE A 228 -6.17 -2.63 -0.36
N ILE A 229 -7.02 -1.62 -0.34
CA ILE A 229 -7.63 -1.05 -1.54
C ILE A 229 -7.20 0.41 -1.71
N LEU A 230 -6.64 0.74 -2.88
CA LEU A 230 -6.27 2.09 -3.26
C LEU A 230 -7.31 2.66 -4.23
N GLY A 231 -7.98 3.73 -3.82
CA GLY A 231 -9.10 4.33 -4.56
C GLY A 231 -8.81 5.73 -5.09
N ASN A 232 -9.18 5.99 -6.36
CA ASN A 232 -9.10 7.29 -7.03
C ASN A 232 -10.44 7.64 -7.68
N PHE A 233 -11.28 8.39 -7.02
CA PHE A 233 -12.62 8.78 -7.49
C PHE A 233 -13.11 10.05 -6.77
N ASP A 234 -14.14 10.69 -7.29
CA ASP A 234 -14.78 11.86 -6.67
C ASP A 234 -15.72 11.49 -5.50
N SER A 235 -16.23 12.49 -4.81
CA SER A 235 -17.11 12.31 -3.63
C SER A 235 -18.42 11.60 -3.94
N ASP A 236 -19.01 11.85 -5.12
CA ASP A 236 -20.29 11.25 -5.49
C ASP A 236 -20.11 9.77 -5.80
N MET A 237 -19.01 9.41 -6.49
CA MET A 237 -18.67 8.02 -6.73
C MET A 237 -18.19 7.33 -5.46
N ALA A 238 -17.49 8.02 -4.55
CA ALA A 238 -17.12 7.49 -3.24
C ALA A 238 -18.33 6.99 -2.45
N ARG A 239 -19.45 7.74 -2.46
CA ARG A 239 -20.70 7.29 -1.82
C ARG A 239 -21.20 5.98 -2.39
N LYS A 240 -21.20 5.83 -3.72
CA LYS A 240 -21.62 4.59 -4.40
C LYS A 240 -20.68 3.42 -4.10
N VAL A 241 -19.36 3.67 -4.14
CA VAL A 241 -18.31 2.67 -3.80
C VAL A 241 -18.50 2.15 -2.39
N PHE A 242 -18.58 3.05 -1.40
CA PHE A 242 -18.75 2.64 0.00
C PHE A 242 -20.12 2.04 0.30
N CYS A 243 -21.18 2.48 -0.39
CA CYS A 243 -22.48 1.87 -0.29
C CYS A 243 -22.45 0.41 -0.80
N HIS A 244 -21.85 0.15 -1.94
CA HIS A 244 -21.74 -1.21 -2.44
C HIS A 244 -20.81 -2.05 -1.56
N ALA A 245 -19.70 -1.50 -1.08
CA ALA A 245 -18.82 -2.15 -0.12
C ALA A 245 -19.58 -2.57 1.17
N TYR A 246 -20.50 -1.74 1.67
CA TYR A 246 -21.40 -2.10 2.77
C TYR A 246 -22.23 -3.33 2.44
N ARG A 247 -22.91 -3.31 1.29
CA ARG A 247 -23.84 -4.39 0.86
C ARG A 247 -23.15 -5.74 0.72
N ILE A 248 -21.92 -5.74 0.21
CA ILE A 248 -21.17 -6.98 0.05
C ILE A 248 -20.27 -7.31 1.25
N GLY A 249 -20.26 -6.49 2.32
CA GLY A 249 -19.45 -6.72 3.51
C GLY A 249 -17.95 -6.52 3.33
N MET A 250 -17.55 -5.59 2.44
CA MET A 250 -16.12 -5.26 2.18
C MET A 250 -15.67 -4.07 3.06
N TYR A 251 -15.83 -4.20 4.38
CA TYR A 251 -15.46 -3.21 5.39
C TYR A 251 -15.09 -3.89 6.72
N GLY A 252 -14.64 -3.10 7.70
CA GLY A 252 -14.30 -3.59 9.03
C GLY A 252 -12.84 -4.02 9.16
N ALA A 253 -12.53 -4.79 10.20
CA ALA A 253 -11.15 -5.13 10.61
C ALA A 253 -10.27 -5.82 9.54
N LYS A 254 -10.90 -6.40 8.52
CA LYS A 254 -10.25 -7.14 7.45
C LYS A 254 -9.78 -6.26 6.28
N TYR A 255 -10.36 -5.06 6.14
CA TYR A 255 -10.18 -4.22 4.96
C TYR A 255 -9.60 -2.86 5.33
N GLN A 256 -8.68 -2.36 4.52
CA GLN A 256 -8.17 -1.00 4.58
C GLN A 256 -8.39 -0.31 3.25
N TRP A 257 -9.17 0.75 3.26
CA TRP A 257 -9.34 1.66 2.14
C TRP A 257 -8.38 2.83 2.28
N ILE A 258 -7.65 3.14 1.22
CA ILE A 258 -6.76 4.30 1.11
C ILE A 258 -7.18 5.04 -0.15
N ILE A 259 -7.75 6.23 0.01
CA ILE A 259 -8.34 6.98 -1.10
C ILE A 259 -7.70 8.36 -1.28
N LEU A 260 -7.93 8.98 -2.43
CA LEU A 260 -7.67 10.41 -2.58
C LEU A 260 -8.68 11.17 -1.73
N GLY A 261 -8.17 12.11 -0.93
CA GLY A 261 -8.99 13.01 -0.14
C GLY A 261 -9.50 14.21 -0.93
N GLY A 262 -9.85 15.24 -0.19
CA GLY A 262 -10.28 16.49 -0.81
C GLY A 262 -11.77 16.66 -0.90
N TYR A 263 -12.53 15.76 -0.30
CA TYR A 263 -13.98 15.86 -0.25
C TYR A 263 -14.44 16.93 0.76
N SER A 264 -15.65 17.47 0.60
CA SER A 264 -16.26 18.34 1.60
C SER A 264 -16.55 17.56 2.88
N VAL A 265 -16.53 18.23 4.05
CA VAL A 265 -16.68 17.57 5.36
C VAL A 265 -17.95 16.73 5.46
N ASP A 266 -19.03 17.18 4.82
CA ASP A 266 -20.37 16.59 4.89
C ASP A 266 -20.75 15.78 3.64
N TRP A 267 -19.81 15.46 2.75
CA TRP A 267 -20.07 14.80 1.47
C TRP A 267 -20.87 13.49 1.60
N TRP A 268 -20.66 12.74 2.65
CA TRP A 268 -21.30 11.45 2.92
C TRP A 268 -22.66 11.58 3.64
N MET A 269 -22.98 12.76 4.22
CA MET A 269 -24.23 13.02 4.94
C MET A 269 -25.40 13.36 4.01
N ARG A 270 -25.10 13.75 2.76
CA ARG A 270 -26.14 14.06 1.77
C ARG A 270 -26.92 12.78 1.48
N TYR A 271 -28.24 12.83 1.70
CA TYR A 271 -29.12 11.69 1.48
C TYR A 271 -30.42 12.15 0.86
N GLU A 272 -30.80 11.54 -0.27
CA GLU A 272 -32.06 11.77 -0.93
C GLU A 272 -32.84 10.46 -0.94
N GLU A 273 -34.00 10.45 -0.24
CA GLU A 273 -34.83 9.27 -0.08
C GLU A 273 -35.38 8.81 -1.44
N GLY A 274 -35.19 7.52 -1.76
CA GLY A 274 -35.60 6.95 -3.05
C GLY A 274 -34.57 7.06 -4.18
N VAL A 275 -33.52 7.84 -4.00
CA VAL A 275 -32.38 7.99 -4.95
C VAL A 275 -31.14 7.31 -4.40
N ASP A 276 -30.81 7.58 -3.14
CA ASP A 276 -29.63 7.01 -2.48
C ASP A 276 -29.88 5.59 -1.96
N LEU A 277 -28.98 4.69 -2.29
CA LEU A 277 -29.09 3.27 -1.96
C LEU A 277 -28.68 2.93 -0.51
N CYS A 278 -27.95 3.82 0.16
CA CYS A 278 -27.47 3.64 1.53
C CYS A 278 -27.68 4.90 2.36
N THR A 279 -28.06 4.70 3.62
CA THR A 279 -28.21 5.77 4.60
C THR A 279 -26.85 6.31 5.09
N PRO A 280 -26.77 7.54 5.62
CA PRO A 280 -25.55 8.06 6.23
C PRO A 280 -24.98 7.17 7.34
N THR A 281 -25.85 6.50 8.12
CA THR A 281 -25.41 5.58 9.19
C THR A 281 -24.71 4.34 8.64
N GLU A 282 -25.17 3.80 7.51
CA GLU A 282 -24.53 2.65 6.83
C GLU A 282 -23.21 3.06 6.22
N LEU A 283 -23.14 4.25 5.58
CA LEU A 283 -21.91 4.82 5.05
C LEU A 283 -20.89 5.07 6.16
N ASN A 284 -21.29 5.69 7.26
CA ASN A 284 -20.40 5.91 8.41
C ASN A 284 -19.77 4.61 8.91
N LYS A 285 -20.57 3.54 9.03
CA LYS A 285 -20.07 2.22 9.43
C LYS A 285 -19.05 1.65 8.47
N THR A 286 -19.27 1.81 7.15
CA THR A 286 -18.38 1.29 6.10
C THR A 286 -17.10 2.08 6.00
N MET A 287 -17.21 3.39 6.13
CA MET A 287 -16.10 4.34 5.97
C MET A 287 -15.17 4.39 7.19
N ASN A 288 -15.65 3.97 8.38
CA ASN A 288 -14.87 4.05 9.60
C ASN A 288 -13.51 3.34 9.41
N GLY A 289 -12.43 4.08 9.66
CA GLY A 289 -11.06 3.60 9.51
C GLY A 289 -10.43 3.81 8.13
N TYR A 290 -11.14 4.30 7.10
CA TYR A 290 -10.45 4.61 5.83
C TYR A 290 -9.43 5.73 6.01
N ILE A 291 -8.34 5.65 5.26
CA ILE A 291 -7.28 6.66 5.23
C ILE A 291 -7.36 7.44 3.93
N SER A 292 -7.23 8.75 3.98
CA SER A 292 -7.11 9.61 2.81
C SER A 292 -5.79 10.35 2.76
N THR A 293 -5.37 10.67 1.53
CA THR A 293 -4.25 11.59 1.27
C THR A 293 -4.79 12.90 0.73
N ASP A 294 -4.42 14.02 1.32
CA ASP A 294 -4.86 15.36 0.90
C ASP A 294 -3.69 16.37 0.98
N ILE A 295 -3.93 17.57 0.47
CA ILE A 295 -3.00 18.68 0.67
C ILE A 295 -2.98 19.10 2.14
N LEU A 296 -1.82 19.54 2.61
CA LEU A 296 -1.70 20.14 3.95
C LEU A 296 -2.08 21.63 3.87
N PRO A 297 -3.24 22.08 4.37
CA PRO A 297 -3.71 23.44 4.15
C PRO A 297 -2.78 24.51 4.69
N LEU A 298 -2.13 24.24 5.83
CA LEU A 298 -1.17 25.10 6.50
C LEU A 298 -0.06 24.27 7.13
N SER A 299 1.12 24.84 7.23
CA SER A 299 2.26 24.21 7.92
C SER A 299 1.91 23.90 9.39
N SER A 300 2.29 22.71 9.85
CA SER A 300 2.16 22.31 11.25
C SER A 300 3.28 22.87 12.15
N ASN A 301 4.34 23.45 11.55
CA ASN A 301 5.45 24.04 12.25
C ASN A 301 5.10 25.46 12.73
N GLU A 302 5.51 25.80 13.94
CA GLU A 302 5.38 27.17 14.50
C GLU A 302 6.46 28.14 13.98
N GLU A 303 7.11 27.79 12.85
CA GLU A 303 8.15 28.61 12.26
C GLU A 303 7.57 29.93 11.75
N VAL A 304 8.29 31.05 12.01
CA VAL A 304 7.92 32.36 11.48
C VAL A 304 8.25 32.39 9.99
N THR A 305 7.26 32.62 9.17
CA THR A 305 7.38 32.69 7.72
C THR A 305 8.09 33.98 7.25
N ASP A 306 8.51 34.00 5.99
CA ASP A 306 9.14 35.19 5.39
C ASP A 306 8.24 36.45 5.39
N CYS A 307 6.93 36.25 5.50
CA CYS A 307 5.97 37.36 5.67
C CYS A 307 5.90 37.90 7.11
N GLY A 308 6.59 37.27 8.07
CA GLY A 308 6.63 37.69 9.48
C GLY A 308 5.46 37.17 10.33
N LEU A 309 4.66 36.25 9.84
CA LEU A 309 3.56 35.60 10.57
C LEU A 309 3.85 34.11 10.74
N THR A 310 3.35 33.50 11.82
CA THR A 310 3.24 32.05 11.90
C THR A 310 1.99 31.55 11.16
N ALA A 311 1.91 30.27 10.81
CA ALA A 311 0.73 29.68 10.17
C ALA A 311 -0.55 29.90 11.01
N ALA A 312 -0.45 29.79 12.34
CA ALA A 312 -1.56 30.04 13.26
C ALA A 312 -2.03 31.52 13.25
N GLN A 313 -1.08 32.47 13.24
CA GLN A 313 -1.39 33.91 13.14
C GLN A 313 -2.03 34.25 11.78
N PHE A 314 -1.54 33.65 10.71
CA PHE A 314 -2.16 33.77 9.39
C PHE A 314 -3.60 33.27 9.41
N LEU A 315 -3.86 32.08 9.96
CA LEU A 315 -5.20 31.49 10.04
C LEU A 315 -6.17 32.40 10.80
N ALA A 316 -5.75 32.95 11.96
CA ALA A 316 -6.57 33.88 12.73
C ALA A 316 -6.94 35.13 11.91
N ASN A 317 -5.98 35.74 11.19
CA ASN A 317 -6.22 36.89 10.32
C ASN A 317 -7.11 36.55 9.13
N TYR A 318 -6.93 35.39 8.52
CA TYR A 318 -7.75 34.90 7.42
C TYR A 318 -9.20 34.67 7.88
N THR A 319 -9.41 33.99 8.99
CA THR A 319 -10.75 33.69 9.53
C THR A 319 -11.52 34.98 9.83
N ALA A 320 -10.86 36.01 10.39
CA ALA A 320 -11.48 37.32 10.61
C ALA A 320 -11.91 38.04 9.31
N ARG A 321 -11.28 37.72 8.18
CA ARG A 321 -11.54 38.38 6.87
C ARG A 321 -12.45 37.55 5.97
N SER A 322 -12.55 36.23 6.17
CA SER A 322 -13.23 35.28 5.27
C SER A 322 -14.76 35.37 5.32
N GLY A 323 -15.32 36.02 6.33
CA GLY A 323 -16.79 36.10 6.48
C GLY A 323 -17.46 34.75 6.68
N GLY A 324 -16.72 33.76 7.21
CA GLY A 324 -17.21 32.38 7.45
C GLY A 324 -17.06 31.44 6.25
N ILE A 325 -16.55 31.91 5.11
CA ILE A 325 -16.29 31.04 3.93
C ILE A 325 -14.86 30.52 4.04
N TYR A 326 -14.74 29.21 4.16
CA TYR A 326 -13.44 28.52 4.25
C TYR A 326 -13.09 27.80 2.96
N SER A 327 -11.83 27.89 2.54
CA SER A 327 -11.25 27.05 1.49
C SER A 327 -9.92 26.49 1.96
N LYS A 328 -9.69 25.20 1.84
CA LYS A 328 -8.39 24.57 2.19
C LYS A 328 -7.20 25.10 1.36
N TYR A 329 -7.46 25.77 0.26
CA TYR A 329 -6.46 26.38 -0.62
C TYR A 329 -6.06 27.80 -0.24
N HIS A 330 -6.64 28.37 0.85
CA HIS A 330 -6.39 29.76 1.26
C HIS A 330 -4.91 30.07 1.52
N GLY A 331 -4.19 29.15 2.19
CA GLY A 331 -2.75 29.27 2.44
C GLY A 331 -1.92 29.25 1.14
N TYR A 332 -2.29 28.39 0.21
CA TYR A 332 -1.63 28.27 -1.09
C TYR A 332 -1.82 29.52 -1.95
N ALA A 333 -3.04 30.08 -1.95
CA ALA A 333 -3.30 31.33 -2.67
C ALA A 333 -2.53 32.51 -2.06
N PHE A 334 -2.38 32.56 -0.73
CA PHE A 334 -1.57 33.54 -0.03
C PHE A 334 -0.08 33.41 -0.44
N ASP A 335 0.48 32.21 -0.33
CA ASP A 335 1.88 31.94 -0.71
C ASP A 335 2.13 32.20 -2.20
N GLY A 336 1.13 31.95 -3.07
CA GLY A 336 1.21 32.22 -4.50
C GLY A 336 1.45 33.70 -4.81
N ILE A 337 0.78 34.60 -4.11
CA ILE A 337 1.02 36.06 -4.26
C ILE A 337 2.44 36.43 -3.80
N TRP A 338 2.95 35.81 -2.73
CA TRP A 338 4.33 35.98 -2.29
C TRP A 338 5.35 35.45 -3.31
N VAL A 339 5.09 34.29 -3.93
CA VAL A 339 5.92 33.76 -5.04
C VAL A 339 6.00 34.78 -6.18
N ILE A 340 4.85 35.29 -6.60
CA ILE A 340 4.79 36.30 -7.68
C ILE A 340 5.57 37.56 -7.31
N ALA A 341 5.40 38.04 -6.07
CA ALA A 341 6.13 39.20 -5.57
C ALA A 341 7.65 39.00 -5.57
N HIS A 342 8.14 37.84 -5.10
CA HIS A 342 9.56 37.49 -5.11
C HIS A 342 10.11 37.36 -6.53
N ALA A 343 9.39 36.70 -7.43
CA ALA A 343 9.81 36.55 -8.83
C ALA A 343 9.91 37.91 -9.54
N VAL A 344 8.90 38.77 -9.40
CA VAL A 344 8.87 40.10 -9.95
C VAL A 344 10.00 40.96 -9.37
N ASP A 345 10.20 40.94 -8.05
CA ASP A 345 11.26 41.70 -7.38
C ASP A 345 12.67 41.25 -7.85
N THR A 346 12.86 39.94 -8.05
CA THR A 346 14.09 39.37 -8.60
C THR A 346 14.38 39.91 -10.01
N ILE A 347 13.35 39.96 -10.88
CA ILE A 347 13.49 40.48 -12.23
C ILE A 347 13.80 42.00 -12.20
N LEU A 348 13.06 42.77 -11.39
CA LEU A 348 13.28 44.21 -11.25
C LEU A 348 14.71 44.52 -10.76
N LYS A 349 15.23 43.76 -9.80
CA LYS A 349 16.61 43.90 -9.29
C LYS A 349 17.67 43.51 -10.34
N ARG A 350 17.48 42.42 -11.07
CA ARG A 350 18.41 41.97 -12.14
C ARG A 350 18.47 42.97 -13.29
N MET A 351 17.31 43.56 -13.66
CA MET A 351 17.21 44.52 -14.74
C MET A 351 17.49 45.96 -14.30
N GLN A 352 17.81 46.18 -13.01
CA GLN A 352 18.07 47.50 -12.41
C GLN A 352 16.94 48.55 -12.66
N VAL A 353 15.70 48.08 -12.79
CA VAL A 353 14.51 48.92 -13.04
C VAL A 353 14.11 49.62 -11.75
N ARG A 354 14.22 50.97 -11.72
CA ARG A 354 13.91 51.77 -10.53
C ARG A 354 12.70 52.73 -10.76
N ARG A 355 12.27 52.93 -11.98
CA ARG A 355 11.23 53.90 -12.31
C ARG A 355 10.13 53.27 -13.15
N ARG A 356 8.87 53.75 -12.95
CA ARG A 356 7.69 53.28 -13.67
C ARG A 356 7.82 53.39 -15.21
N LYS A 357 8.51 54.43 -15.72
CA LYS A 357 8.71 54.64 -17.18
C LYS A 357 9.56 53.56 -17.85
N ASP A 358 10.33 52.80 -17.05
CA ASP A 358 11.25 51.79 -17.54
C ASP A 358 10.62 50.39 -17.60
N VAL A 359 9.36 50.24 -17.15
CA VAL A 359 8.68 48.94 -17.09
C VAL A 359 7.81 48.75 -18.33
N ASN A 360 8.30 47.89 -19.22
CA ASN A 360 7.49 47.28 -20.27
C ASN A 360 7.10 45.86 -19.83
N GLY A 361 5.87 45.42 -20.08
CA GLY A 361 5.36 44.09 -19.73
C GLY A 361 6.23 42.94 -20.26
N SER A 362 6.98 43.14 -21.34
CA SER A 362 7.89 42.12 -21.91
C SER A 362 9.04 41.70 -21.00
N ILE A 363 9.43 42.52 -20.00
CA ILE A 363 10.49 42.15 -19.06
C ILE A 363 10.08 41.01 -18.11
N PHE A 364 8.78 40.77 -17.92
CA PHE A 364 8.19 39.74 -17.06
C PHE A 364 7.76 38.49 -17.82
N ARG A 365 8.25 38.26 -19.03
CA ARG A 365 7.84 37.16 -19.90
C ARG A 365 8.96 36.19 -20.19
N GLY A 366 8.58 34.96 -20.59
CA GLY A 366 9.49 33.89 -21.03
C GLY A 366 10.54 33.49 -19.99
N ASP A 367 11.75 33.22 -20.45
CA ASP A 367 12.83 32.67 -19.63
C ASP A 367 13.20 33.49 -18.39
N LYS A 368 12.95 34.80 -18.41
CA LYS A 368 13.23 35.68 -17.27
C LYS A 368 12.32 35.35 -16.09
N MET A 369 11.01 35.15 -16.34
CA MET A 369 10.05 34.77 -15.31
C MET A 369 10.26 33.32 -14.89
N LEU A 370 10.49 32.39 -15.85
CA LEU A 370 10.80 30.99 -15.57
C LEU A 370 12.01 30.87 -14.64
N SER A 371 13.12 31.59 -14.97
CA SER A 371 14.33 31.54 -14.14
C SER A 371 14.13 32.14 -12.75
N ALA A 372 13.27 33.17 -12.62
CA ALA A 372 12.96 33.78 -11.34
C ALA A 372 12.10 32.86 -10.45
N LEU A 373 11.14 32.16 -11.05
CA LEU A 373 10.30 31.19 -10.34
C LEU A 373 11.08 29.94 -9.89
N ASN A 374 11.95 29.41 -10.76
CA ASN A 374 12.74 28.21 -10.45
C ASN A 374 13.73 28.41 -9.30
N ILE A 375 14.20 29.63 -9.06
CA ILE A 375 15.09 29.94 -7.90
C ILE A 375 14.32 30.33 -6.65
N THR A 376 12.99 30.42 -6.72
CA THR A 376 12.16 30.78 -5.57
C THR A 376 12.27 29.71 -4.49
N ASN A 377 12.67 30.13 -3.28
CA ASN A 377 12.82 29.27 -2.14
C ASN A 377 12.66 30.10 -0.85
N PHE A 378 11.53 29.99 -0.19
CA PHE A 378 11.20 30.70 1.04
C PHE A 378 10.26 29.88 1.93
N VAL A 379 10.07 30.31 3.17
CA VAL A 379 9.13 29.69 4.11
C VAL A 379 7.79 30.42 4.04
N GLY A 380 6.78 29.77 3.47
CA GLY A 380 5.41 30.26 3.39
C GLY A 380 4.52 29.74 4.52
N VAL A 381 3.27 30.17 4.55
CA VAL A 381 2.28 29.70 5.55
C VAL A 381 1.88 28.24 5.35
N THR A 382 2.10 27.69 4.14
CA THR A 382 1.89 26.29 3.81
C THR A 382 3.19 25.47 3.90
N GLY A 383 4.23 26.00 4.56
CA GLY A 383 5.56 25.41 4.64
C GLY A 383 6.52 25.91 3.57
N ARG A 384 7.60 25.17 3.32
CA ARG A 384 8.63 25.59 2.37
C ARG A 384 8.12 25.61 0.94
N VAL A 385 8.30 26.72 0.25
CA VAL A 385 7.88 26.93 -1.14
C VAL A 385 9.09 26.79 -2.05
N LYS A 386 9.12 25.74 -2.84
CA LYS A 386 10.13 25.42 -3.84
C LYS A 386 9.46 24.71 -5.01
N PHE A 387 9.93 24.96 -6.23
CA PHE A 387 9.42 24.33 -7.44
C PHE A 387 10.42 23.32 -7.99
N GLU A 388 9.92 22.17 -8.45
CA GLU A 388 10.63 21.22 -9.28
C GLU A 388 9.84 21.05 -10.57
N SER A 389 10.46 21.43 -11.68
CA SER A 389 9.80 21.42 -13.00
C SER A 389 8.42 22.12 -13.00
N GLY A 390 8.25 23.25 -12.28
CA GLY A 390 7.02 24.03 -12.22
C GLY A 390 5.95 23.51 -11.25
N ASP A 391 6.12 22.32 -10.68
CA ASP A 391 5.26 21.80 -9.62
C ASP A 391 5.86 22.12 -8.26
N ARG A 392 5.03 22.49 -7.30
CA ARG A 392 5.47 22.68 -5.93
C ARG A 392 5.74 21.35 -5.26
N VAL A 393 6.91 21.20 -4.67
CA VAL A 393 7.20 20.10 -3.76
C VAL A 393 6.68 20.46 -2.36
N GLY A 394 5.70 19.73 -1.86
CA GLY A 394 5.05 20.03 -0.58
C GLY A 394 4.80 18.79 0.26
N SER A 395 4.38 18.99 1.52
CA SER A 395 3.97 17.90 2.39
C SER A 395 2.56 17.44 2.06
N ILE A 396 2.33 16.13 2.19
CA ILE A 396 1.03 15.50 1.99
C ILE A 396 0.44 15.13 3.35
N LEU A 397 -0.81 15.49 3.56
CA LEU A 397 -1.58 15.20 4.76
C LEU A 397 -2.16 13.78 4.68
N PHE A 398 -2.03 13.03 5.76
CA PHE A 398 -2.80 11.82 5.98
C PHE A 398 -3.92 12.08 6.99
N GLU A 399 -5.12 11.74 6.62
CA GLU A 399 -6.29 11.79 7.48
C GLU A 399 -6.97 10.44 7.56
N GLN A 400 -7.57 10.15 8.70
CA GLN A 400 -8.39 8.95 8.90
C GLN A 400 -9.80 9.35 9.31
N PHE A 401 -10.78 8.69 8.71
CA PHE A 401 -12.17 8.83 9.10
C PHE A 401 -12.42 8.05 10.40
N GLN A 402 -12.74 8.77 11.46
CA GLN A 402 -12.97 8.22 12.81
C GLN A 402 -14.28 8.75 13.36
N ASP A 403 -15.27 7.86 13.54
CA ASP A 403 -16.55 8.17 14.19
C ASP A 403 -17.33 9.35 13.56
N GLY A 404 -17.26 9.51 12.23
CA GLY A 404 -17.98 10.56 11.50
C GLY A 404 -17.16 11.80 11.17
N GLU A 405 -15.89 11.88 11.60
CA GLU A 405 -15.00 13.02 11.38
C GLU A 405 -13.68 12.58 10.75
N MET A 406 -13.13 13.45 9.89
CA MET A 406 -11.76 13.29 9.40
C MET A 406 -10.78 13.81 10.45
N ARG A 407 -9.80 13.00 10.82
CA ARG A 407 -8.74 13.36 11.77
C ARG A 407 -7.38 13.19 11.13
N LYS A 408 -6.55 14.21 11.24
CA LYS A 408 -5.15 14.15 10.84
C LYS A 408 -4.44 13.05 11.64
N ILE A 409 -3.79 12.12 10.94
CA ILE A 409 -3.01 11.03 11.54
C ILE A 409 -1.51 11.15 11.25
N GLY A 410 -1.11 11.99 10.30
CA GLY A 410 0.29 12.19 9.98
C GLY A 410 0.51 13.04 8.74
N GLU A 411 1.78 13.18 8.38
CA GLU A 411 2.24 13.91 7.20
C GLU A 411 3.33 13.11 6.47
N TYR A 412 3.38 13.25 5.15
CA TYR A 412 4.50 12.78 4.35
C TYR A 412 5.25 13.99 3.78
N HIS A 413 6.52 14.08 4.08
CA HIS A 413 7.39 15.17 3.62
C HIS A 413 8.10 14.76 2.33
N THR A 414 7.61 15.21 1.20
CA THR A 414 8.12 14.82 -0.13
C THR A 414 9.60 15.17 -0.33
N LEU A 415 10.08 16.31 0.21
CA LEU A 415 11.48 16.74 0.08
C LEU A 415 12.49 15.81 0.78
N SER A 416 12.10 15.17 1.86
CA SER A 416 12.97 14.29 2.67
C SER A 416 12.62 12.82 2.53
N ASP A 417 11.59 12.48 1.74
CA ASP A 417 11.02 11.11 1.62
C ASP A 417 10.75 10.50 3.01
N PHE A 418 10.12 11.28 3.89
CA PHE A 418 9.90 10.89 5.28
C PHE A 418 8.42 10.91 5.65
N LEU A 419 7.93 9.76 6.17
CA LEU A 419 6.58 9.61 6.70
C LEU A 419 6.58 9.86 8.20
N ASP A 420 5.88 10.91 8.65
CA ASP A 420 5.65 11.22 10.05
C ASP A 420 4.21 10.87 10.45
N LEU A 421 4.06 9.83 11.26
CA LEU A 421 2.78 9.43 11.86
C LEU A 421 2.70 9.80 13.35
N THR A 422 3.62 10.63 13.84
CA THR A 422 3.66 11.07 15.23
C THR A 422 3.05 12.45 15.45
N SER A 423 2.92 13.24 14.38
CA SER A 423 2.40 14.61 14.39
C SER A 423 0.88 14.74 14.37
N GLY A 424 0.15 13.61 14.43
CA GLY A 424 -1.31 13.56 14.36
C GLY A 424 -1.97 12.76 15.46
N ALA A 425 -3.27 12.49 15.31
CA ALA A 425 -4.00 11.57 16.15
C ALA A 425 -3.53 10.13 15.91
N GLU A 426 -3.70 9.28 16.91
CA GLU A 426 -3.40 7.86 16.79
C GLU A 426 -4.30 7.19 15.75
N ILE A 427 -3.71 6.34 14.90
CA ILE A 427 -4.46 5.55 13.92
C ILE A 427 -5.34 4.55 14.66
N ARG A 428 -6.64 4.61 14.44
CA ARG A 428 -7.60 3.67 15.02
C ARG A 428 -7.88 2.52 14.07
N TRP A 429 -7.50 1.33 14.51
CA TRP A 429 -7.82 0.10 13.80
C TRP A 429 -9.13 -0.49 14.31
N ILE A 430 -10.00 -0.94 13.41
CA ILE A 430 -11.26 -1.61 13.79
C ILE A 430 -10.96 -2.98 14.41
N GLY A 431 -9.82 -3.59 14.06
CA GLY A 431 -9.31 -4.82 14.65
C GLY A 431 -8.31 -4.59 15.77
N ARG A 432 -7.54 -5.63 16.11
CA ARG A 432 -6.44 -5.56 17.10
C ARG A 432 -5.20 -4.82 16.59
N GLY A 433 -5.17 -4.43 15.33
CA GLY A 433 -4.07 -3.77 14.66
C GLY A 433 -4.36 -3.59 13.17
N PRO A 434 -3.34 -3.19 12.38
CA PRO A 434 -3.51 -3.00 10.94
C PRO A 434 -3.97 -4.30 10.25
N PRO A 435 -4.88 -4.22 9.27
CA PRO A 435 -5.27 -5.38 8.49
C PRO A 435 -4.08 -6.04 7.80
N VAL A 436 -4.13 -7.36 7.67
CA VAL A 436 -3.13 -8.09 6.89
C VAL A 436 -3.55 -8.10 5.41
N ASP A 437 -2.58 -7.96 4.50
CA ASP A 437 -2.81 -7.83 3.06
C ASP A 437 -3.21 -9.13 2.35
N ARG A 438 -3.13 -10.27 3.07
CA ARG A 438 -3.47 -11.62 2.57
C ARG A 438 -4.00 -12.50 3.69
N LYS A 439 -4.56 -13.65 3.35
CA LYS A 439 -4.91 -14.68 4.34
C LYS A 439 -3.64 -15.21 5.01
N LEU A 440 -3.70 -15.40 6.32
CA LEU A 440 -2.62 -16.03 7.04
C LEU A 440 -2.60 -17.52 6.70
N VAL A 441 -1.43 -18.03 6.31
CA VAL A 441 -1.25 -19.46 6.01
C VAL A 441 -1.02 -20.21 7.31
N ARG A 442 -1.93 -21.11 7.67
CA ARG A 442 -1.79 -22.03 8.80
C ARG A 442 -1.47 -23.42 8.29
N ARG A 443 -0.26 -23.89 8.57
CA ARG A 443 0.13 -25.27 8.28
C ARG A 443 -0.12 -26.12 9.51
N TYR A 444 -0.75 -27.28 9.34
CA TYR A 444 -0.85 -28.27 10.40
C TYR A 444 -0.49 -29.66 9.86
N ILE A 445 0.15 -30.48 10.72
CA ILE A 445 0.52 -31.84 10.37
C ILE A 445 -0.74 -32.70 10.44
N GLN A 446 -1.11 -33.29 9.31
CA GLN A 446 -2.22 -34.22 9.22
C GLN A 446 -1.68 -35.64 9.43
N GLY A 447 -1.89 -36.18 10.63
CA GLY A 447 -1.57 -37.55 10.96
C GLY A 447 -2.68 -38.54 10.57
N VAL A 448 -2.42 -39.82 10.81
CA VAL A 448 -3.41 -40.89 10.64
C VAL A 448 -4.57 -40.65 11.63
N PRO A 449 -5.83 -40.76 11.22
CA PRO A 449 -6.96 -40.62 12.14
C PRO A 449 -6.84 -41.59 13.33
N ASN A 450 -6.98 -41.07 14.54
CA ASN A 450 -6.81 -41.86 15.78
C ASN A 450 -7.69 -43.11 15.82
N SER A 451 -8.89 -43.08 15.26
CA SER A 451 -9.78 -44.24 15.17
C SER A 451 -9.19 -45.37 14.33
N VAL A 452 -8.56 -45.05 13.21
CA VAL A 452 -7.91 -46.03 12.32
C VAL A 452 -6.68 -46.59 12.99
N TYR A 453 -5.83 -45.74 13.57
CA TYR A 453 -4.63 -46.15 14.28
C TYR A 453 -4.95 -47.08 15.46
N ILE A 454 -5.92 -46.74 16.30
CA ILE A 454 -6.35 -47.56 17.43
C ILE A 454 -6.89 -48.92 16.95
N SER A 455 -7.72 -48.93 15.89
CA SER A 455 -8.30 -50.18 15.37
C SER A 455 -7.22 -51.14 14.84
N ILE A 456 -6.25 -50.64 14.07
CA ILE A 456 -5.17 -51.45 13.51
C ILE A 456 -4.22 -51.88 14.62
N SER A 457 -3.92 -51.01 15.58
CA SER A 457 -3.06 -51.34 16.74
C SER A 457 -3.71 -52.38 17.65
N THR A 458 -5.02 -52.36 17.86
CA THR A 458 -5.71 -53.41 18.63
C THR A 458 -5.67 -54.75 17.93
N LEU A 459 -5.85 -54.80 16.60
CA LEU A 459 -5.69 -56.06 15.84
C LEU A 459 -4.26 -56.60 15.90
N ALA A 460 -3.27 -55.70 15.76
CA ALA A 460 -1.84 -56.11 15.91
C ALA A 460 -1.55 -56.62 17.33
N GLY A 461 -2.09 -55.98 18.35
CA GLY A 461 -1.97 -56.44 19.75
C GLY A 461 -2.59 -57.82 19.99
N LEU A 462 -3.79 -58.08 19.45
CA LEU A 462 -4.40 -59.40 19.46
C LEU A 462 -3.56 -60.44 18.73
N GLY A 463 -2.95 -60.07 17.58
CA GLY A 463 -2.02 -60.89 16.84
C GLY A 463 -0.77 -61.28 17.66
N ILE A 464 -0.20 -60.31 18.38
CA ILE A 464 0.94 -60.55 19.28
C ILE A 464 0.55 -61.52 20.43
N MET A 465 -0.59 -61.29 21.06
CA MET A 465 -1.08 -62.18 22.14
C MET A 465 -1.26 -63.61 21.64
N LEU A 466 -1.87 -63.79 20.47
CA LEU A 466 -2.04 -65.09 19.85
C LEU A 466 -0.69 -65.74 19.50
N ALA A 467 0.24 -64.97 18.95
CA ALA A 467 1.59 -65.43 18.63
C ALA A 467 2.34 -65.83 19.90
N CYS A 468 2.29 -65.10 20.98
CA CYS A 468 2.88 -65.46 22.28
C CYS A 468 2.25 -66.73 22.87
N PHE A 469 0.91 -66.87 22.73
CA PHE A 469 0.23 -68.10 23.15
C PHE A 469 0.76 -69.36 22.40
N PHE A 470 0.88 -69.28 21.08
CA PHE A 470 1.45 -70.40 20.28
C PHE A 470 2.91 -70.59 20.55
N LEU A 471 3.69 -69.54 20.83
CA LEU A 471 5.09 -69.69 21.25
C LEU A 471 5.20 -70.47 22.57
N GLY A 472 4.36 -70.13 23.55
CA GLY A 472 4.26 -70.81 24.83
C GLY A 472 3.93 -72.28 24.65
N ILE A 473 2.93 -72.63 23.83
CA ILE A 473 2.57 -74.02 23.52
C ILE A 473 3.74 -74.74 22.86
N ASN A 474 4.38 -74.14 21.88
CA ASN A 474 5.47 -74.77 21.15
C ASN A 474 6.71 -75.02 22.02
N ILE A 475 7.00 -74.13 22.96
CA ILE A 475 8.08 -74.26 23.92
C ILE A 475 7.75 -75.35 24.98
N TYR A 476 6.53 -75.29 25.55
CA TYR A 476 6.10 -76.20 26.62
C TYR A 476 6.00 -77.63 26.12
N PHE A 477 5.36 -77.90 24.96
CA PHE A 477 5.17 -79.26 24.39
C PHE A 477 6.24 -79.64 23.39
N ARG A 478 7.40 -78.98 23.38
CA ARG A 478 8.53 -79.25 22.44
C ARG A 478 9.01 -80.75 22.39
N LYS A 479 8.79 -81.56 23.47
CA LYS A 479 9.15 -82.98 23.55
C LYS A 479 8.05 -83.91 23.03
N HIS A 480 6.81 -83.38 22.81
CA HIS A 480 5.69 -84.16 22.32
C HIS A 480 5.92 -84.60 20.88
N ARG A 481 5.58 -85.85 20.52
CA ARG A 481 5.90 -86.49 19.23
C ARG A 481 5.50 -85.63 18.02
N PHE A 482 4.31 -85.07 18.00
CA PHE A 482 3.81 -84.24 16.87
C PHE A 482 4.59 -82.92 16.72
N ILE A 483 4.85 -82.21 17.80
CA ILE A 483 5.57 -80.93 17.78
C ILE A 483 7.05 -81.15 17.45
N LYS A 484 7.65 -82.19 18.00
CA LYS A 484 9.04 -82.57 17.72
C LYS A 484 9.25 -82.89 16.23
N MET A 485 8.29 -83.53 15.57
CA MET A 485 8.33 -83.83 14.14
C MET A 485 8.17 -82.51 13.27
N SER A 486 7.55 -81.46 13.77
CA SER A 486 7.35 -80.22 13.12
C SER A 486 8.52 -79.22 13.20
N SER A 487 9.70 -79.64 13.74
CA SER A 487 10.86 -78.74 13.97
C SER A 487 10.51 -77.56 14.87
N PRO A 488 10.34 -77.73 16.19
CA PRO A 488 9.82 -76.69 17.10
C PRO A 488 10.66 -75.42 17.14
N ASN A 489 11.96 -75.51 16.94
CA ASN A 489 12.84 -74.34 16.90
C ASN A 489 12.60 -73.48 15.68
N MET A 490 12.29 -74.06 14.50
CA MET A 490 11.94 -73.33 13.32
C MET A 490 10.55 -72.63 13.46
N ASN A 491 9.59 -73.29 14.14
CA ASN A 491 8.31 -72.69 14.47
C ASN A 491 8.48 -71.49 15.39
N ASN A 492 9.40 -71.54 16.37
CA ASN A 492 9.69 -70.38 17.24
C ASN A 492 10.19 -69.18 16.42
N LEU A 493 11.09 -69.43 15.43
CA LEU A 493 11.57 -68.34 14.55
C LEU A 493 10.45 -67.72 13.74
N ILE A 494 9.53 -68.51 13.17
CA ILE A 494 8.36 -68.02 12.46
C ILE A 494 7.53 -67.12 13.38
N ILE A 495 7.21 -67.55 14.58
CA ILE A 495 6.41 -66.84 15.54
C ILE A 495 7.10 -65.54 15.98
N VAL A 496 8.40 -65.57 16.26
CA VAL A 496 9.17 -64.35 16.60
C VAL A 496 9.16 -63.34 15.45
N GLY A 497 9.35 -63.82 14.20
CA GLY A 497 9.24 -62.98 13.02
C GLY A 497 7.85 -62.30 12.87
N CYS A 498 6.78 -63.07 13.12
CA CYS A 498 5.42 -62.54 13.14
C CYS A 498 5.23 -61.46 14.23
N ILE A 499 5.75 -61.67 15.43
CA ILE A 499 5.72 -60.70 16.53
C ILE A 499 6.42 -59.39 16.13
N LEU A 500 7.61 -59.49 15.51
CA LEU A 500 8.34 -58.31 15.02
C LEU A 500 7.53 -57.55 13.94
N SER A 501 6.93 -58.29 13.00
CA SER A 501 6.08 -57.67 11.97
C SER A 501 4.86 -56.98 12.56
N TYR A 502 4.18 -57.54 13.57
CA TYR A 502 3.12 -56.87 14.29
C TYR A 502 3.60 -55.65 15.09
N LEU A 503 4.80 -55.71 15.67
CA LEU A 503 5.41 -54.62 16.40
C LEU A 503 5.70 -53.41 15.48
N SER A 504 6.07 -53.65 14.21
CA SER A 504 6.29 -52.56 13.24
C SER A 504 5.03 -51.78 12.94
N VAL A 505 3.84 -52.37 13.07
CA VAL A 505 2.54 -51.72 12.85
C VAL A 505 2.33 -50.55 13.83
N PHE A 506 2.73 -50.71 15.10
CA PHE A 506 2.66 -49.63 16.08
C PHE A 506 3.54 -48.45 15.70
N LEU A 507 4.72 -48.72 15.11
CA LEU A 507 5.66 -47.69 14.68
C LEU A 507 5.23 -46.99 13.39
N LEU A 508 4.44 -47.64 12.53
CA LEU A 508 3.92 -47.07 11.30
C LEU A 508 2.90 -45.96 11.53
N GLY A 509 2.18 -46.00 12.62
CA GLY A 509 1.16 -44.99 12.94
C GLY A 509 1.61 -43.95 13.96
N THR A 510 2.88 -43.94 14.37
CA THR A 510 3.44 -42.90 15.23
C THR A 510 3.89 -41.70 14.37
N ASP A 511 3.02 -40.68 14.32
CA ASP A 511 3.24 -39.43 13.57
C ASP A 511 3.81 -38.35 14.50
N GLY A 512 4.19 -37.19 13.90
CA GLY A 512 4.73 -36.02 14.60
C GLY A 512 3.86 -35.42 15.71
N GLY A 513 2.63 -35.90 15.88
CA GLY A 513 1.77 -35.51 17.00
C GLY A 513 2.14 -36.21 18.33
N PHE A 514 2.83 -37.35 18.29
CA PHE A 514 3.15 -38.16 19.48
C PHE A 514 4.63 -38.10 19.90
N ILE A 515 5.53 -37.69 18.99
CA ILE A 515 6.97 -37.75 19.21
C ILE A 515 7.64 -36.44 18.84
N PRO A 516 8.60 -35.96 19.64
CA PRO A 516 9.38 -34.78 19.30
C PRO A 516 10.13 -34.94 17.96
N VAL A 517 10.15 -33.91 17.16
CA VAL A 517 10.73 -33.87 15.79
C VAL A 517 12.15 -34.45 15.71
N ASN A 518 12.94 -34.27 16.76
CA ASN A 518 14.33 -34.77 16.83
C ASN A 518 14.45 -36.29 16.75
N TYR A 519 13.41 -37.08 17.11
CA TYR A 519 13.42 -38.54 17.12
C TYR A 519 12.77 -39.19 15.90
N HIS A 520 12.10 -38.39 15.03
CA HIS A 520 11.39 -38.95 13.87
C HIS A 520 12.29 -39.67 12.88
N HIS A 521 13.50 -39.15 12.64
CA HIS A 521 14.50 -39.81 11.79
C HIS A 521 14.85 -41.20 12.28
N PHE A 522 14.99 -41.38 13.62
CA PHE A 522 15.26 -42.65 14.23
C PHE A 522 14.10 -43.64 14.07
N ILE A 523 12.87 -43.15 14.17
CA ILE A 523 11.67 -43.98 14.00
C ILE A 523 11.50 -44.41 12.55
N CYS A 524 11.78 -43.57 11.56
CA CYS A 524 11.79 -43.95 10.16
C CYS A 524 12.74 -45.14 9.91
N THR A 525 13.93 -45.09 10.49
CA THR A 525 14.92 -46.16 10.38
C THR A 525 14.46 -47.42 11.11
N ILE A 526 14.06 -47.34 12.40
CA ILE A 526 13.67 -48.50 13.19
C ILE A 526 12.48 -49.24 12.61
N ARG A 527 11.44 -48.54 12.14
CA ARG A 527 10.25 -49.20 11.58
C ARG A 527 10.58 -50.05 10.36
N SER A 528 11.47 -49.55 9.47
CA SER A 528 11.92 -50.30 8.30
C SER A 528 12.73 -51.53 8.70
N TRP A 529 13.65 -51.39 9.62
CA TRP A 529 14.46 -52.51 10.11
C TRP A 529 13.62 -53.58 10.79
N ILE A 530 12.68 -53.22 11.67
CA ILE A 530 11.85 -54.20 12.39
C ILE A 530 10.92 -54.95 11.44
N LEU A 531 10.33 -54.24 10.44
CA LEU A 531 9.45 -54.86 9.46
C LEU A 531 10.21 -55.84 8.59
N ASP A 532 11.36 -55.45 8.07
CA ASP A 532 12.16 -56.23 7.13
C ASP A 532 12.78 -57.46 7.81
N LEU A 533 13.43 -57.30 8.98
CA LEU A 533 13.95 -58.42 9.78
C LEU A 533 12.85 -59.37 10.23
N GLY A 534 11.66 -58.82 10.62
CA GLY A 534 10.52 -59.64 10.99
C GLY A 534 10.01 -60.51 9.85
N PHE A 535 9.91 -59.92 8.65
CA PHE A 535 9.49 -60.62 7.44
C PHE A 535 10.52 -61.70 7.05
N THR A 536 11.80 -61.34 6.96
CA THR A 536 12.89 -62.27 6.60
C THR A 536 13.00 -63.44 7.59
N LEU A 537 12.82 -63.18 8.89
CA LEU A 537 12.84 -64.22 9.90
C LEU A 537 11.66 -65.20 9.75
N ALA A 538 10.43 -64.67 9.62
CA ALA A 538 9.23 -65.52 9.48
C ALA A 538 9.23 -66.30 8.17
N PHE A 539 9.42 -65.59 7.05
CA PHE A 539 9.40 -66.20 5.71
C PHE A 539 10.58 -67.11 5.47
N GLY A 540 11.80 -66.69 5.86
CA GLY A 540 13.01 -67.49 5.73
C GLY A 540 12.94 -68.81 6.52
N ALA A 541 12.36 -68.76 7.73
CA ALA A 541 12.14 -70.00 8.52
C ALA A 541 11.06 -70.90 7.87
N MET A 542 9.99 -70.35 7.36
CA MET A 542 8.93 -71.05 6.65
C MET A 542 9.45 -71.66 5.33
N PHE A 543 10.21 -70.93 4.55
CA PHE A 543 10.85 -71.39 3.33
C PHE A 543 11.81 -72.53 3.59
N SER A 544 12.69 -72.38 4.59
CA SER A 544 13.65 -73.40 4.97
C SER A 544 12.96 -74.71 5.37
N LYS A 545 11.83 -74.62 6.08
CA LYS A 545 11.01 -75.76 6.48
C LYS A 545 10.36 -76.43 5.26
N THR A 546 9.79 -75.67 4.36
CA THR A 546 9.17 -76.18 3.12
C THR A 546 10.23 -76.83 2.21
N TRP A 547 11.42 -76.21 2.08
CA TRP A 547 12.54 -76.70 1.30
C TRP A 547 13.01 -78.10 1.87
N ARG A 548 13.07 -78.24 3.18
CA ARG A 548 13.39 -79.52 3.81
C ARG A 548 12.41 -80.65 3.39
N VAL A 549 11.10 -80.34 3.42
CA VAL A 549 10.05 -81.27 3.01
C VAL A 549 10.21 -81.61 1.54
N HIS A 550 10.41 -80.63 0.70
CA HIS A 550 10.59 -80.80 -0.78
C HIS A 550 11.82 -81.75 -1.01
N VAL A 551 12.97 -81.50 -0.41
CA VAL A 551 14.19 -82.28 -0.59
C VAL A 551 14.00 -83.70 -0.12
N ILE A 552 13.26 -83.94 0.97
CA ILE A 552 12.99 -85.32 1.47
C ILE A 552 12.12 -86.05 0.47
N PHE A 553 11.12 -85.45 -0.16
CA PHE A 553 10.22 -86.12 -1.12
C PHE A 553 10.77 -86.25 -2.53
N THR A 554 11.66 -85.36 -2.95
CA THR A 554 12.18 -85.37 -4.36
C THR A 554 13.43 -86.27 -4.50
N ASN A 555 14.15 -86.59 -3.41
CA ASN A 555 15.31 -87.47 -3.44
C ASN A 555 14.88 -88.94 -3.48
N ILE A 556 14.61 -89.47 -4.65
CA ILE A 556 14.21 -90.88 -4.94
C ILE A 556 15.41 -91.84 -4.81
N LYS A 557 16.65 -91.40 -4.75
CA LYS A 557 17.84 -92.21 -4.62
C LYS A 557 18.17 -92.54 -3.16
N MET A 558 18.32 -93.81 -2.83
CA MET A 558 18.44 -94.54 -1.57
C MET A 558 19.48 -94.08 -0.53
N ASN A 559 19.88 -92.84 -0.47
CA ASN A 559 20.65 -92.26 0.62
C ASN A 559 19.82 -91.21 1.36
N LYS A 560 19.08 -91.69 2.37
CA LYS A 560 18.33 -90.82 3.31
C LYS A 560 19.33 -89.96 4.12
N LYS A 561 19.79 -88.85 3.48
CA LYS A 561 20.47 -87.79 4.22
C LYS A 561 19.42 -87.04 5.03
N ILE A 562 19.32 -87.34 6.30
CA ILE A 562 18.49 -86.58 7.24
C ILE A 562 19.04 -85.14 7.29
N ILE A 563 18.28 -84.20 6.85
CA ILE A 563 18.62 -82.75 6.95
C ILE A 563 18.43 -82.36 8.42
N LYS A 564 19.54 -82.15 9.13
CA LYS A 564 19.56 -81.77 10.54
C LYS A 564 19.14 -80.29 10.65
N ASP A 565 18.48 -79.90 11.75
CA ASP A 565 17.95 -78.56 11.98
C ASP A 565 19.00 -77.42 11.85
N TYR A 566 20.27 -77.67 12.16
CA TYR A 566 21.34 -76.67 12.03
C TYR A 566 21.52 -76.17 10.59
N LYS A 567 21.23 -76.96 9.55
CA LYS A 567 21.30 -76.57 8.16
C LYS A 567 20.17 -75.61 7.81
N LEU A 568 18.97 -75.74 8.40
CA LEU A 568 17.85 -74.83 8.25
C LEU A 568 18.13 -73.48 8.91
N PHE A 569 18.76 -73.56 10.14
CA PHE A 569 19.24 -72.34 10.79
C PHE A 569 20.27 -71.57 9.94
N LEU A 570 21.20 -72.31 9.32
CA LEU A 570 22.22 -71.71 8.44
C LEU A 570 21.58 -70.95 7.27
N ILE A 571 20.55 -71.54 6.63
CA ILE A 571 19.83 -70.86 5.53
C ILE A 571 19.20 -69.60 6.05
N VAL A 572 18.48 -69.59 7.17
CA VAL A 572 17.87 -68.44 7.75
C VAL A 572 18.91 -67.37 8.13
N CYS A 573 20.05 -67.79 8.71
CA CYS A 573 21.16 -66.87 9.02
C CYS A 573 21.76 -66.25 7.79
N VAL A 574 21.94 -67.01 6.69
CA VAL A 574 22.40 -66.39 5.39
C VAL A 574 21.42 -65.37 4.86
N LEU A 575 20.12 -65.65 4.90
CA LEU A 575 19.09 -64.67 4.46
C LEU A 575 19.12 -63.44 5.33
N LEU A 576 19.17 -63.59 6.66
CA LEU A 576 19.25 -62.46 7.58
C LEU A 576 20.53 -61.64 7.40
N THR A 577 21.68 -62.28 7.13
CA THR A 577 22.94 -61.55 6.92
C THR A 577 22.91 -60.76 5.61
N LEU A 578 22.30 -61.31 4.55
CA LEU A 578 22.07 -60.58 3.30
C LEU A 578 21.15 -59.39 3.52
N ASP A 579 20.06 -59.57 4.24
CA ASP A 579 19.08 -58.54 4.56
C ASP A 579 19.71 -57.41 5.38
N VAL A 580 20.41 -57.73 6.45
CA VAL A 580 21.16 -56.76 7.25
C VAL A 580 22.22 -56.03 6.40
N ALA A 581 22.91 -56.73 5.50
CA ALA A 581 23.89 -56.08 4.62
C ALA A 581 23.23 -55.05 3.68
N VAL A 582 22.06 -55.37 3.13
CA VAL A 582 21.27 -54.41 2.31
C VAL A 582 20.83 -53.23 3.15
N LEU A 583 20.25 -53.46 4.32
CA LEU A 583 19.79 -52.37 5.20
C LEU A 583 20.93 -51.48 5.68
N VAL A 584 22.09 -52.03 6.02
CA VAL A 584 23.28 -51.27 6.42
C VAL A 584 23.81 -50.46 5.25
N THR A 585 23.91 -51.07 4.05
CA THR A 585 24.36 -50.39 2.86
C THR A 585 23.43 -49.21 2.53
N TRP A 586 22.12 -49.45 2.57
CA TRP A 586 21.14 -48.39 2.37
C TRP A 586 21.30 -47.26 3.39
N GLN A 587 21.44 -47.61 4.68
CA GLN A 587 21.62 -46.63 5.75
C GLN A 587 22.90 -45.79 5.61
N ILE A 588 23.98 -46.37 5.03
CA ILE A 588 25.24 -45.65 4.79
C ILE A 588 25.18 -44.78 3.53
N VAL A 589 24.63 -45.32 2.43
CA VAL A 589 24.60 -44.67 1.12
C VAL A 589 23.52 -43.60 1.06
N ASP A 590 22.32 -43.92 1.56
CA ASP A 590 21.17 -43.04 1.47
C ASP A 590 20.29 -43.12 2.72
N ARG A 591 20.57 -42.23 3.65
CA ARG A 591 19.88 -42.17 4.93
C ARG A 591 18.41 -41.73 4.74
N LEU A 592 17.47 -42.43 5.37
CA LEU A 592 16.08 -42.05 5.41
C LEU A 592 15.91 -40.70 6.09
N ASN A 593 15.31 -39.74 5.36
CA ASN A 593 15.00 -38.39 5.82
C ASN A 593 13.48 -38.19 5.89
N ILE A 594 13.06 -37.17 6.64
CA ILE A 594 11.67 -36.77 6.72
C ILE A 594 11.42 -35.78 5.61
N ALA A 595 10.38 -36.00 4.80
CA ALA A 595 9.87 -35.05 3.84
C ALA A 595 8.44 -34.65 4.21
N TYR A 596 8.10 -33.44 3.79
CA TYR A 596 6.78 -32.83 4.01
C TYR A 596 6.09 -32.66 2.67
N LYS A 597 4.89 -33.17 2.56
CA LYS A 597 4.04 -32.99 1.36
C LYS A 597 2.84 -32.15 1.72
N ASN A 598 2.73 -30.98 1.07
CA ASN A 598 1.55 -30.15 1.19
C ASN A 598 0.39 -30.82 0.45
N LEU A 599 -0.74 -30.91 1.10
CA LEU A 599 -2.02 -31.29 0.48
C LEU A 599 -2.74 -30.05 -0.08
N THR A 600 -3.90 -30.25 -0.69
CA THR A 600 -4.75 -29.17 -1.17
C THR A 600 -5.16 -28.27 -0.02
N SER A 601 -4.87 -26.96 -0.17
CA SER A 601 -5.30 -25.96 0.79
C SER A 601 -6.82 -25.82 0.77
N PHE A 602 -7.40 -25.50 1.90
CA PHE A 602 -8.80 -25.10 2.01
C PHE A 602 -8.95 -23.81 2.82
N ASP A 603 -10.02 -23.07 2.53
CA ASP A 603 -10.29 -21.78 3.13
C ASP A 603 -11.13 -21.95 4.42
N ASP A 604 -10.61 -21.50 5.55
CA ASP A 604 -11.30 -21.44 6.85
C ASP A 604 -11.73 -19.98 7.19
N GLY A 605 -12.04 -19.17 6.17
CA GLY A 605 -12.47 -17.79 6.31
C GLY A 605 -11.38 -16.78 6.66
N GLU A 606 -10.64 -16.98 7.73
CA GLU A 606 -9.52 -16.12 8.14
C GLU A 606 -8.15 -16.65 7.72
N TYR A 607 -8.04 -17.98 7.55
CA TYR A 607 -6.79 -18.68 7.27
C TYR A 607 -6.89 -19.52 6.00
N GLU A 608 -5.84 -19.49 5.20
CA GLU A 608 -5.58 -20.54 4.23
C GLU A 608 -4.91 -21.70 4.96
N VAL A 609 -5.66 -22.78 5.17
CA VAL A 609 -5.19 -23.95 5.92
C VAL A 609 -4.58 -24.94 4.96
N ILE A 610 -3.26 -25.22 5.13
CA ILE A 610 -2.54 -26.19 4.34
C ILE A 610 -2.25 -27.41 5.22
N PRO A 611 -2.97 -28.53 5.03
CA PRO A 611 -2.61 -29.79 5.67
C PRO A 611 -1.27 -30.29 5.10
N VAL A 612 -0.39 -30.77 5.96
CA VAL A 612 0.93 -31.26 5.60
C VAL A 612 1.07 -32.70 6.10
N ILE A 613 1.44 -33.63 5.22
CA ILE A 613 1.75 -35.01 5.60
C ILE A 613 3.26 -35.12 5.74
N GLU A 614 3.69 -35.74 6.87
CA GLU A 614 5.05 -36.19 7.08
C GLU A 614 5.24 -37.61 6.54
N TYR A 615 6.27 -37.84 5.78
CA TYR A 615 6.63 -39.20 5.32
C TYR A 615 8.13 -39.36 5.26
N CYS A 616 8.56 -40.65 5.44
CA CYS A 616 9.97 -41.00 5.30
C CYS A 616 10.32 -41.18 3.82
N THR A 617 11.40 -40.58 3.39
CA THR A 617 11.92 -40.68 2.03
C THR A 617 13.42 -40.78 2.02
N SER A 618 13.97 -41.26 0.93
CA SER A 618 15.40 -41.22 0.64
C SER A 618 15.68 -40.26 -0.52
N ASN A 619 16.92 -39.82 -0.66
CA ASN A 619 17.30 -38.89 -1.73
C ASN A 619 17.31 -39.59 -3.10
N HIS A 620 17.50 -40.91 -3.13
CA HIS A 620 17.51 -41.72 -4.35
C HIS A 620 16.32 -42.68 -4.35
N VAL A 621 15.10 -42.13 -4.55
CA VAL A 621 13.85 -42.94 -4.53
C VAL A 621 13.78 -43.95 -5.70
N GLU A 622 14.62 -43.79 -6.72
CA GLU A 622 14.63 -44.63 -7.93
C GLU A 622 15.57 -45.87 -7.84
N ILE A 623 16.28 -46.03 -6.73
CA ILE A 623 17.09 -47.24 -6.44
C ILE A 623 16.33 -48.15 -5.49
#